data_f7334e606b58d93d5e83675b72d5c2fa
#
_entry.id   f7334e606b58d93d5e83675b72d5c2fa
#
_cell.length_a   1.000
_cell.length_b   1.000
_cell.length_c   1.000
_cell.angle_alpha   90.00
_cell.angle_beta   90.00
_cell.angle_gamma   90.00
#
_symmetry.space_group_name_H-M   'P 1'
#
loop_
_entity.id
_entity.type
_entity.pdbx_description
1 polymer ?
#
loop_
_entity_poly.entity_id
_entity_poly.type
_entity_poly.pdbx_seq_one_letter_code
_entity_poly.pdbx_strand_id
1 'polypeptide(L)'
;MYDKFLRIGGKRSLPLPFLSVVQCDGSYSRRGGAYAYIIYNTSNQIIKREIDLCNAVSSTEAEWASIFYGLTAALEANNENIGLENDCLSVIASLVHPTNNLRQSYARHYRKKILTLANETLWTGVRWIPRTENRADDLFRALK
;
A
#
# COMPACT_ATOMS: atom_id res chain seq x y z
N MET A 1 -7.33 -14.45 -7.83
CA MET A 1 -6.01 -14.17 -8.40
C MET A 1 -5.17 -13.25 -7.51
N TYR A 2 -5.74 -12.16 -6.98
CA TYR A 2 -4.99 -11.17 -6.19
C TYR A 2 -5.16 -11.34 -4.68
N ASP A 3 -5.66 -12.47 -4.23
CA ASP A 3 -5.90 -12.78 -2.82
C ASP A 3 -4.67 -13.33 -2.08
N LYS A 4 -3.57 -13.49 -2.78
CA LYS A 4 -2.27 -13.89 -2.23
C LYS A 4 -1.27 -12.78 -2.47
N PHE A 5 -0.23 -12.70 -1.63
CA PHE A 5 0.84 -11.75 -1.87
C PHE A 5 1.59 -12.11 -3.15
N LEU A 6 1.58 -11.16 -4.10
CA LEU A 6 2.29 -11.27 -5.37
C LEU A 6 3.45 -10.29 -5.38
N ARG A 7 4.64 -10.79 -5.71
CA ARG A 7 5.86 -9.97 -5.70
C ARG A 7 5.75 -8.81 -6.68
N ILE A 8 6.13 -7.62 -6.21
CA ILE A 8 6.27 -6.43 -7.07
C ILE A 8 7.71 -5.92 -7.11
N GLY A 9 8.59 -6.38 -6.22
CA GLY A 9 9.99 -6.00 -6.23
C GLY A 9 10.76 -6.61 -5.08
N GLY A 10 12.06 -6.38 -5.08
CA GLY A 10 12.94 -6.83 -4.01
C GLY A 10 14.18 -7.55 -4.54
N LYS A 11 15.18 -7.70 -3.68
CA LYS A 11 16.44 -8.37 -3.98
C LYS A 11 16.32 -9.89 -4.01
N ARG A 12 15.26 -10.44 -3.40
CA ARG A 12 14.97 -11.87 -3.35
C ARG A 12 13.80 -12.19 -4.24
N SER A 13 13.81 -13.38 -4.85
CA SER A 13 12.67 -13.87 -5.63
C SER A 13 11.53 -14.40 -4.76
N LEU A 14 11.85 -14.89 -3.54
CA LEU A 14 10.88 -15.41 -2.60
C LEU A 14 10.96 -14.66 -1.28
N PRO A 15 9.82 -14.50 -0.57
CA PRO A 15 9.82 -13.84 0.73
C PRO A 15 10.50 -14.70 1.79
N LEU A 16 10.95 -14.05 2.85
CA LEU A 16 11.25 -14.76 4.10
C LEU A 16 9.94 -15.28 4.72
N PRO A 17 10.02 -16.26 5.65
CA PRO A 17 8.80 -16.89 6.19
C PRO A 17 7.80 -15.94 6.85
N PHE A 18 8.27 -14.81 7.39
CA PHE A 18 7.42 -13.86 8.10
C PHE A 18 7.45 -12.50 7.42
N LEU A 19 6.26 -12.01 7.08
CA LEU A 19 6.09 -10.69 6.47
C LEU A 19 5.71 -9.65 7.54
N SER A 20 6.25 -8.44 7.38
CA SER A 20 5.66 -7.26 7.99
C SER A 20 4.54 -6.79 7.09
N VAL A 21 3.31 -6.83 7.56
CA VAL A 21 2.14 -6.49 6.75
C VAL A 21 1.77 -5.03 6.94
N VAL A 22 1.50 -4.34 5.83
CA VAL A 22 1.04 -2.95 5.84
C VAL A 22 -0.32 -2.90 5.19
N GLN A 23 -1.35 -2.57 5.96
CA GLN A 23 -2.69 -2.31 5.43
C GLN A 23 -2.80 -0.84 5.09
N CYS A 24 -3.23 -0.54 3.87
CA CYS A 24 -3.29 0.81 3.33
C CYS A 24 -4.71 1.11 2.83
N ASP A 25 -5.17 2.34 3.03
CA ASP A 25 -6.45 2.79 2.50
C ASP A 25 -6.40 4.28 2.18
N GLY A 26 -7.10 4.67 1.13
CA GLY A 26 -7.25 6.06 0.71
C GLY A 26 -8.69 6.50 0.80
N SER A 27 -8.89 7.78 1.03
CA SER A 27 -10.21 8.39 1.10
C SER A 27 -10.21 9.73 0.38
N TYR A 28 -11.33 10.06 -0.24
CA TYR A 28 -11.51 11.33 -0.93
C TYR A 28 -12.90 11.88 -0.64
N SER A 29 -12.95 13.15 -0.29
CA SER A 29 -14.20 13.85 0.01
C SER A 29 -14.08 15.31 -0.45
N ARG A 30 -15.11 16.12 -0.17
CA ARG A 30 -15.08 17.56 -0.42
C ARG A 30 -13.92 18.27 0.27
N ARG A 31 -13.40 17.68 1.34
CA ARG A 31 -12.28 18.22 2.13
C ARG A 31 -10.93 17.85 1.53
N GLY A 32 -10.91 17.09 0.43
CA GLY A 32 -9.70 16.64 -0.22
C GLY A 32 -9.43 15.17 0.02
N GLY A 33 -8.21 14.76 -0.33
CA GLY A 33 -7.74 13.40 -0.16
C GLY A 33 -7.09 13.15 1.18
N ALA A 34 -7.12 11.90 1.61
CA ALA A 34 -6.44 11.43 2.82
C ALA A 34 -5.97 10.00 2.61
N TYR A 35 -4.92 9.62 3.31
CA TYR A 35 -4.42 8.25 3.33
C TYR A 35 -4.33 7.76 4.77
N ALA A 36 -4.41 6.46 4.92
CA ALA A 36 -4.20 5.79 6.21
C ALA A 36 -3.41 4.52 6.00
N TYR A 37 -2.59 4.15 6.98
CA TYR A 37 -1.93 2.84 6.97
C TYR A 37 -1.73 2.34 8.39
N ILE A 38 -1.63 1.00 8.49
CA ILE A 38 -1.28 0.31 9.74
C ILE A 38 -0.15 -0.65 9.40
N ILE A 39 0.93 -0.58 10.15
CA ILE A 39 2.07 -1.48 10.00
C ILE A 39 2.03 -2.52 11.12
N TYR A 40 2.03 -3.78 10.73
CA TYR A 40 2.17 -4.92 11.64
C TYR A 40 3.59 -5.48 11.52
N ASN A 41 4.19 -5.82 12.65
CA ASN A 41 5.49 -6.51 12.62
C ASN A 41 5.32 -7.99 12.25
N THR A 42 6.43 -8.72 12.18
CA THR A 42 6.43 -10.15 11.83
C THR A 42 5.70 -11.03 12.86
N SER A 43 5.43 -10.50 14.05
CA SER A 43 4.63 -11.16 15.10
C SER A 43 3.17 -10.71 15.09
N ASN A 44 2.74 -10.03 14.05
CA ASN A 44 1.37 -9.53 13.86
C ASN A 44 0.93 -8.51 14.92
N GLN A 45 1.87 -7.77 15.47
CA GLN A 45 1.60 -6.68 16.40
C GLN A 45 1.66 -5.35 15.66
N ILE A 46 0.75 -4.44 15.99
CA ILE A 46 0.73 -3.09 15.40
C ILE A 46 1.92 -2.30 15.94
N ILE A 47 2.79 -1.82 15.05
CA ILE A 47 3.93 -1.00 15.41
C ILE A 47 3.77 0.46 14.99
N LYS A 48 2.87 0.75 14.06
CA LYS A 48 2.57 2.13 13.65
C LYS A 48 1.20 2.21 13.00
N ARG A 49 0.50 3.30 13.29
CA ARG A 49 -0.74 3.71 12.61
C ARG A 49 -0.61 5.17 12.25
N GLU A 50 -1.07 5.53 11.05
CA GLU A 50 -1.08 6.94 10.65
C GLU A 50 -2.25 7.22 9.73
N ILE A 51 -2.77 8.43 9.83
CA ILE A 51 -3.74 9.01 8.91
C ILE A 51 -3.33 10.46 8.68
N ASP A 52 -3.31 10.89 7.41
CA ASP A 52 -2.94 12.26 7.07
C ASP A 52 -3.61 12.68 5.76
N LEU A 53 -3.57 13.98 5.51
CA LEU A 53 -4.09 14.54 4.27
C LEU A 53 -3.08 14.36 3.14
N CYS A 54 -3.58 14.28 1.92
CA CYS A 54 -2.75 14.26 0.72
C CYS A 54 -3.43 15.07 -0.39
N ASN A 55 -2.64 15.47 -1.39
CA ASN A 55 -3.12 16.29 -2.51
C ASN A 55 -3.75 15.43 -3.62
N ALA A 56 -4.59 14.47 -3.22
CA ALA A 56 -5.29 13.65 -4.17
C ALA A 56 -6.50 14.39 -4.74
N VAL A 57 -6.79 14.17 -6.02
CA VAL A 57 -7.95 14.73 -6.72
C VAL A 57 -9.04 13.69 -6.95
N SER A 58 -8.82 12.47 -6.49
CA SER A 58 -9.77 11.36 -6.61
C SER A 58 -9.52 10.31 -5.54
N SER A 59 -10.50 9.44 -5.33
CA SER A 59 -10.35 8.31 -4.41
C SER A 59 -9.26 7.34 -4.86
N THR A 60 -9.14 7.10 -6.17
CA THR A 60 -8.10 6.22 -6.71
C THR A 60 -6.70 6.78 -6.46
N GLU A 61 -6.51 8.08 -6.63
CA GLU A 61 -5.22 8.72 -6.32
C GLU A 61 -4.88 8.59 -4.85
N ALA A 62 -5.87 8.77 -3.95
CA ALA A 62 -5.68 8.58 -2.51
C ALA A 62 -5.26 7.14 -2.18
N GLU A 63 -5.80 6.14 -2.89
CA GLU A 63 -5.39 4.75 -2.73
C GLU A 63 -3.93 4.53 -3.11
N TRP A 64 -3.50 5.08 -4.25
CA TRP A 64 -2.09 5.05 -4.65
C TRP A 64 -1.19 5.69 -3.60
N ALA A 65 -1.60 6.86 -3.09
CA ALA A 65 -0.85 7.57 -2.06
C ALA A 65 -0.71 6.73 -0.79
N SER A 66 -1.76 6.03 -0.36
CA SER A 66 -1.74 5.21 0.84
C SER A 66 -0.69 4.10 0.77
N ILE A 67 -0.56 3.47 -0.39
CA ILE A 67 0.45 2.41 -0.60
C ILE A 67 1.85 3.01 -0.58
N PHE A 68 2.06 4.14 -1.25
CA PHE A 68 3.36 4.81 -1.27
C PHE A 68 3.80 5.20 0.13
N TYR A 69 2.95 5.87 0.89
CA TYR A 69 3.29 6.31 2.24
C TYR A 69 3.42 5.15 3.22
N GLY A 70 2.58 4.12 3.08
CA GLY A 70 2.69 2.91 3.89
C GLY A 70 4.00 2.17 3.66
N LEU A 71 4.40 1.99 2.40
CA LEU A 71 5.67 1.34 2.06
C LEU A 71 6.87 2.17 2.55
N THR A 72 6.81 3.50 2.34
CA THR A 72 7.86 4.40 2.82
C THR A 72 8.04 4.28 4.33
N ALA A 73 6.95 4.30 5.08
CA ALA A 73 6.99 4.19 6.54
C ALA A 73 7.52 2.83 7.00
N ALA A 74 7.15 1.75 6.32
CA ALA A 74 7.67 0.42 6.63
C ALA A 74 9.18 0.34 6.45
N LEU A 75 9.70 0.94 5.36
CA LEU A 75 11.14 1.03 5.11
C LEU A 75 11.84 1.86 6.17
N GLU A 76 11.28 3.01 6.54
CA GLU A 76 11.84 3.87 7.59
C GLU A 76 11.89 3.15 8.95
N ALA A 77 10.98 2.21 9.18
CA ALA A 77 10.96 1.39 10.39
C ALA A 77 11.83 0.13 10.26
N ASN A 78 12.71 0.07 9.24
CA ASN A 78 13.66 -1.02 8.99
C ASN A 78 13.01 -2.37 8.67
N ASN A 79 11.77 -2.38 8.16
CA ASN A 79 11.18 -3.60 7.63
C ASN A 79 11.70 -3.83 6.21
N GLU A 80 12.06 -5.06 5.89
CA GLU A 80 12.65 -5.40 4.60
C GLU A 80 11.87 -6.49 3.86
N ASN A 81 10.98 -7.19 4.55
CA ASN A 81 10.17 -8.27 4.00
C ASN A 81 8.71 -7.88 4.19
N ILE A 82 8.10 -7.25 3.17
CA ILE A 82 6.89 -6.45 3.31
C ILE A 82 5.76 -6.99 2.45
N GLY A 83 4.59 -7.16 3.06
CA GLY A 83 3.35 -7.44 2.35
C GLY A 83 2.41 -6.25 2.45
N LEU A 84 2.06 -5.65 1.32
CA LEU A 84 1.13 -4.52 1.25
C LEU A 84 -0.28 -5.04 0.96
N GLU A 85 -1.26 -4.60 1.74
CA GLU A 85 -2.67 -4.95 1.56
C GLU A 85 -3.49 -3.69 1.26
N ASN A 86 -4.36 -3.78 0.27
CA ASN A 86 -5.25 -2.69 -0.11
C ASN A 86 -6.51 -3.26 -0.76
N ASP A 87 -7.62 -2.54 -0.68
CA ASP A 87 -8.90 -3.00 -1.20
C ASP A 87 -9.26 -2.43 -2.58
N CYS A 88 -8.35 -1.68 -3.20
CA CYS A 88 -8.55 -1.15 -4.55
C CYS A 88 -7.94 -2.09 -5.58
N LEU A 89 -8.77 -2.93 -6.19
CA LEU A 89 -8.32 -3.97 -7.10
C LEU A 89 -7.54 -3.42 -8.29
N SER A 90 -7.96 -2.27 -8.84
CA SER A 90 -7.29 -1.66 -10.00
C SER A 90 -5.86 -1.23 -9.68
N VAL A 91 -5.62 -0.73 -8.47
CA VAL A 91 -4.28 -0.34 -8.02
C VAL A 91 -3.40 -1.58 -7.83
N ILE A 92 -3.91 -2.60 -7.17
CA ILE A 92 -3.17 -3.86 -6.95
C ILE A 92 -2.81 -4.50 -8.29
N ALA A 93 -3.77 -4.62 -9.21
CA ALA A 93 -3.52 -5.19 -10.53
C ALA A 93 -2.46 -4.41 -11.31
N SER A 94 -2.46 -3.07 -11.20
CA SER A 94 -1.49 -2.22 -11.90
C SER A 94 -0.08 -2.33 -11.32
N LEU A 95 0.05 -2.69 -10.06
CA LEU A 95 1.35 -2.97 -9.44
C LEU A 95 1.89 -4.35 -9.83
N VAL A 96 1.01 -5.34 -9.89
CA VAL A 96 1.38 -6.71 -10.27
C VAL A 96 1.73 -6.79 -11.76
N HIS A 97 1.07 -6.00 -12.59
CA HIS A 97 1.31 -5.93 -14.05
C HIS A 97 1.85 -4.55 -14.43
N PRO A 98 3.15 -4.29 -14.19
CA PRO A 98 3.71 -2.94 -14.33
C PRO A 98 3.78 -2.42 -15.76
N THR A 99 3.54 -3.28 -16.76
CA THR A 99 3.48 -2.87 -18.17
C THR A 99 2.07 -2.46 -18.61
N ASN A 100 1.06 -2.64 -17.75
CA ASN A 100 -0.30 -2.19 -18.06
C ASN A 100 -0.32 -0.68 -18.28
N ASN A 101 -1.04 -0.26 -19.32
CA ASN A 101 -1.17 1.16 -19.62
C ASN A 101 -2.05 1.85 -18.58
N LEU A 102 -1.53 2.94 -18.00
CA LEU A 102 -2.27 3.77 -17.06
C LEU A 102 -2.51 5.14 -17.70
N ARG A 103 -3.78 5.53 -17.83
CA ARG A 103 -4.15 6.81 -18.46
C ARG A 103 -3.82 8.01 -17.59
N GLN A 104 -3.95 7.87 -16.27
CA GLN A 104 -3.76 8.97 -15.34
C GLN A 104 -2.28 9.15 -15.03
N SER A 105 -1.79 10.38 -15.14
CA SER A 105 -0.38 10.69 -14.87
C SER A 105 -0.01 10.40 -13.42
N TYR A 106 -0.92 10.68 -12.46
CA TYR A 106 -0.65 10.38 -11.05
C TYR A 106 -0.46 8.88 -10.83
N ALA A 107 -1.20 8.02 -11.52
CA ALA A 107 -1.08 6.57 -11.37
C ALA A 107 0.28 6.09 -11.87
N ARG A 108 0.75 6.59 -13.02
CA ARG A 108 2.09 6.28 -13.54
C ARG A 108 3.18 6.73 -12.57
N HIS A 109 3.01 7.94 -12.01
CA HIS A 109 3.96 8.52 -11.07
C HIS A 109 4.08 7.67 -9.80
N TYR A 110 2.96 7.34 -9.17
CA TYR A 110 2.97 6.52 -7.96
C TYR A 110 3.47 5.11 -8.22
N ARG A 111 3.04 4.49 -9.33
CA ARG A 111 3.51 3.13 -9.67
C ARG A 111 5.02 3.09 -9.76
N LYS A 112 5.62 4.05 -10.46
CA LYS A 112 7.07 4.15 -10.60
C LYS A 112 7.75 4.30 -9.24
N LYS A 113 7.26 5.19 -8.39
CA LYS A 113 7.83 5.43 -7.06
C LYS A 113 7.72 4.19 -6.17
N ILE A 114 6.56 3.54 -6.16
CA ILE A 114 6.32 2.35 -5.35
C ILE A 114 7.24 1.21 -5.80
N LEU A 115 7.33 0.95 -7.10
CA LEU A 115 8.18 -0.12 -7.63
C LEU A 115 9.67 0.16 -7.37
N THR A 116 10.09 1.42 -7.45
CA THR A 116 11.46 1.80 -7.12
C THR A 116 11.77 1.49 -5.64
N LEU A 117 10.87 1.86 -4.73
CA LEU A 117 11.02 1.55 -3.31
C LEU A 117 11.00 0.05 -3.04
N ALA A 118 10.09 -0.66 -3.70
CA ALA A 118 9.96 -2.12 -3.54
C ALA A 118 11.27 -2.83 -3.90
N ASN A 119 11.97 -2.36 -4.93
CA ASN A 119 13.25 -2.95 -5.34
C ASN A 119 14.37 -2.71 -4.33
N GLU A 120 14.22 -1.77 -3.43
CA GLU A 120 15.19 -1.52 -2.35
C GLU A 120 15.02 -2.46 -1.16
N THR A 121 13.90 -3.16 -1.08
CA THR A 121 13.62 -4.13 -0.01
C THR A 121 14.24 -5.48 -0.32
N LEU A 122 14.23 -6.39 0.65
CA LEU A 122 14.54 -7.80 0.40
C LEU A 122 13.43 -8.42 -0.44
N TRP A 123 12.18 -8.15 -0.07
CA TRP A 123 11.01 -8.63 -0.83
C TRP A 123 9.80 -7.76 -0.51
N THR A 124 9.07 -7.37 -1.54
CA THR A 124 7.80 -6.67 -1.37
C THR A 124 6.76 -7.30 -2.28
N GLY A 125 5.62 -7.62 -1.71
CA GLY A 125 4.47 -8.10 -2.45
C GLY A 125 3.23 -7.30 -2.10
N VAL A 126 2.20 -7.46 -2.93
CA VAL A 126 0.90 -6.82 -2.74
C VAL A 126 -0.19 -7.87 -2.76
N ARG A 127 -1.26 -7.62 -2.00
CA ARG A 127 -2.45 -8.48 -1.96
C ARG A 127 -3.69 -7.61 -1.90
N TRP A 128 -4.70 -7.97 -2.69
CA TRP A 128 -6.02 -7.39 -2.55
C TRP A 128 -6.75 -8.03 -1.37
N ILE A 129 -7.39 -7.21 -0.55
CA ILE A 129 -8.27 -7.66 0.53
C ILE A 129 -9.62 -6.97 0.38
N PRO A 130 -10.72 -7.60 0.83
CA PRO A 130 -12.01 -6.90 0.88
C PRO A 130 -11.95 -5.71 1.82
N ARG A 131 -12.76 -4.70 1.54
CA ARG A 131 -12.83 -3.49 2.37
C ARG A 131 -13.12 -3.80 3.84
N THR A 132 -13.96 -4.82 4.10
CA THR A 132 -14.33 -5.23 5.44
C THR A 132 -13.16 -5.79 6.25
N GLU A 133 -12.08 -6.21 5.59
CA GLU A 133 -10.87 -6.72 6.24
C GLU A 133 -9.77 -5.67 6.34
N ASN A 134 -9.97 -4.50 5.72
CA ASN A 134 -8.96 -3.43 5.73
C ASN A 134 -9.13 -2.56 6.98
N ARG A 135 -8.30 -2.81 7.99
CA ARG A 135 -8.33 -2.08 9.25
C ARG A 135 -7.92 -0.62 9.12
N ALA A 136 -7.18 -0.26 8.07
CA ALA A 136 -6.82 1.13 7.81
C ALA A 136 -8.06 2.00 7.53
N ASP A 137 -9.13 1.43 6.96
CA ASP A 137 -10.40 2.12 6.78
C ASP A 137 -11.01 2.59 8.10
N ASP A 138 -10.77 1.85 9.18
CA ASP A 138 -11.30 2.19 10.51
C ASP A 138 -10.70 3.50 11.04
N LEU A 139 -9.49 3.87 10.60
CA LEU A 139 -8.85 5.12 11.02
C LEU A 139 -9.62 6.33 10.50
N PHE A 140 -10.20 6.25 9.30
CA PHE A 140 -11.04 7.32 8.75
C PHE A 140 -12.34 7.49 9.53
N ARG A 141 -12.91 6.40 10.02
CA ARG A 141 -14.16 6.44 10.80
C ARG A 141 -13.97 7.14 12.13
N ALA A 142 -12.80 7.04 12.72
CA ALA A 142 -12.50 7.68 14.00
C ALA A 142 -12.46 9.20 13.90
N LEU A 143 -12.40 9.77 12.69
CA LEU A 143 -12.38 11.22 12.45
C LEU A 143 -13.78 11.84 12.28
N LYS A 144 -14.81 11.02 12.21
CA LYS A 144 -16.20 11.50 12.01
C LYS A 144 -16.86 11.87 13.32
#